data_53e1e37a48a57ca60de37f88f27e9f6f
#
_entry.id   53e1e37a48a57ca60de37f88f27e9f6f
#
_cell.length_a   1.000
_cell.length_b   1.000
_cell.length_c   1.000
_cell.angle_alpha   90.00
_cell.angle_beta   90.00
_cell.angle_gamma   90.00
#
_symmetry.space_group_name_H-M   'P 1'
#
loop_
_entity.id
_entity.type
_entity.pdbx_description
1 polymer ?
#
loop_
_entity_poly.entity_id
_entity_poly.type
_entity_poly.pdbx_seq_one_letter_code
_entity_poly.pdbx_strand_id
1 'polypeptide(L)'
;MERLKVELGERSYPIEIAAGLLQRPEVLTQTIKGKRVMIVTNTVVAPLYLEQIIQLLPGFQVEHLILPDGEAYKTLATFERIMSALLETSHGRDTTLIALGGGVIGDVVGFAAASYQRGIPFIQVPTTLLSQVDSSVGGKTAVNHPLGKNMVGAFYQPKHVIID
;
A
#
# COMPACT_ATOMS: atom_id res chain seq x y z
N MET A 1 2.21 -3.80 22.33
CA MET A 1 1.59 -3.43 21.03
C MET A 1 0.73 -2.20 21.23
N GLU A 2 0.96 -1.21 20.41
CA GLU A 2 0.11 -0.03 20.37
C GLU A 2 -0.88 -0.17 19.23
N ARG A 3 -2.14 0.13 19.50
CA ARG A 3 -3.17 0.17 18.47
C ARG A 3 -3.89 1.50 18.55
N LEU A 4 -3.77 2.27 17.47
CA LEU A 4 -4.45 3.53 17.31
C LEU A 4 -5.59 3.38 16.31
N LYS A 5 -6.59 4.22 16.42
CA LYS A 5 -7.67 4.26 15.45
C LYS A 5 -7.81 5.67 14.91
N VAL A 6 -7.78 5.78 13.58
CA VAL A 6 -8.08 7.05 12.91
C VAL A 6 -9.59 7.11 12.73
N GLU A 7 -10.24 8.04 13.44
CA GLU A 7 -11.69 8.16 13.48
C GLU A 7 -12.21 9.01 12.33
N LEU A 8 -12.77 8.36 11.32
CA LEU A 8 -13.32 9.01 10.11
C LEU A 8 -14.70 8.44 9.73
N GLY A 9 -15.48 8.00 10.73
CA GLY A 9 -16.76 7.35 10.48
C GLY A 9 -16.57 6.02 9.76
N GLU A 10 -17.22 5.84 8.62
CA GLU A 10 -17.11 4.61 7.83
C GLU A 10 -15.72 4.39 7.22
N ARG A 11 -14.89 5.45 7.15
CA ARG A 11 -13.52 5.39 6.62
C ARG A 11 -12.47 5.19 7.72
N SER A 12 -12.88 4.98 8.95
CA SER A 12 -11.98 4.73 10.08
C SER A 12 -11.13 3.50 9.83
N TYR A 13 -9.89 3.54 10.30
CA TYR A 13 -8.97 2.42 10.14
C TYR A 13 -8.00 2.33 11.32
N PRO A 14 -7.50 1.11 11.63
CA PRO A 14 -6.51 0.94 12.68
C PRO A 14 -5.09 1.22 12.20
N ILE A 15 -4.26 1.69 13.12
CA ILE A 15 -2.81 1.72 12.98
C ILE A 15 -2.27 0.81 14.09
N GLU A 16 -1.55 -0.23 13.73
CA GLU A 16 -0.93 -1.14 14.68
C GLU A 16 0.58 -0.97 14.65
N ILE A 17 1.17 -0.84 15.83
CA ILE A 17 2.61 -0.58 16.00
C ILE A 17 3.16 -1.59 17.00
N ALA A 18 4.04 -2.46 16.55
CA ALA A 18 4.78 -3.37 17.42
C ALA A 18 5.89 -4.08 16.65
N ALA A 19 6.96 -4.41 17.34
CA ALA A 19 7.98 -5.31 16.79
C ALA A 19 7.38 -6.69 16.55
N GLY A 20 7.70 -7.29 15.41
CA GLY A 20 7.25 -8.65 15.09
C GLY A 20 5.84 -8.75 14.53
N LEU A 21 5.18 -7.64 14.19
CA LEU A 21 3.85 -7.68 13.56
C LEU A 21 3.87 -8.44 12.24
N LEU A 22 4.93 -8.31 11.47
CA LEU A 22 5.09 -9.01 10.20
C LEU A 22 5.44 -10.50 10.35
N GLN A 23 5.39 -11.02 11.56
CA GLN A 23 5.49 -12.45 11.83
C GLN A 23 4.13 -13.08 12.20
N ARG A 24 3.06 -12.28 12.19
CA ARG A 24 1.70 -12.71 12.60
C ARG A 24 0.76 -12.67 11.39
N PRO A 25 0.35 -13.84 10.85
CA PRO A 25 -0.54 -13.87 9.68
C PRO A 25 -1.84 -13.10 9.88
N GLU A 26 -2.44 -13.15 11.07
CA GLU A 26 -3.71 -12.49 11.35
C GLU A 26 -3.67 -10.98 11.20
N VAL A 27 -2.49 -10.36 11.29
CA VAL A 27 -2.36 -8.91 11.15
C VAL A 27 -2.81 -8.40 9.79
N LEU A 28 -2.57 -9.19 8.75
CA LEU A 28 -3.02 -8.86 7.39
C LEU A 28 -4.38 -9.48 7.08
N THR A 29 -4.54 -10.75 7.40
CA THR A 29 -5.69 -11.53 6.95
C THR A 29 -7.00 -11.05 7.55
N GLN A 30 -6.98 -10.48 8.74
CA GLN A 30 -8.21 -9.97 9.37
C GLN A 30 -8.80 -8.75 8.66
N THR A 31 -8.00 -8.01 7.91
CA THR A 31 -8.45 -6.81 7.20
C THR A 31 -8.83 -7.10 5.74
N ILE A 32 -8.19 -8.09 5.13
CA ILE A 32 -8.40 -8.42 3.73
C ILE A 32 -9.69 -9.21 3.57
N LYS A 33 -10.66 -8.66 2.83
CA LYS A 33 -11.96 -9.31 2.66
C LYS A 33 -12.02 -10.26 1.47
N GLY A 34 -11.32 -9.96 0.39
CA GLY A 34 -11.25 -10.81 -0.80
C GLY A 34 -10.16 -11.87 -0.69
N LYS A 35 -9.90 -12.56 -1.80
CA LYS A 35 -8.88 -13.61 -1.88
C LYS A 35 -7.67 -13.20 -2.72
N ARG A 36 -7.70 -12.03 -3.32
CA ARG A 36 -6.66 -11.56 -4.24
C ARG A 36 -5.92 -10.39 -3.65
N VAL A 37 -4.60 -10.42 -3.78
CA VAL A 37 -3.70 -9.41 -3.24
C VAL A 37 -2.63 -9.07 -4.27
N MET A 38 -2.38 -7.77 -4.47
CA MET A 38 -1.22 -7.30 -5.21
C MET A 38 -0.33 -6.53 -4.24
N ILE A 39 0.91 -7.00 -4.07
CA ILE A 39 1.92 -6.31 -3.26
C ILE A 39 2.74 -5.43 -4.17
N VAL A 40 2.81 -4.14 -3.89
CA VAL A 40 3.66 -3.20 -4.63
C VAL A 40 4.77 -2.74 -3.69
N THR A 41 6.01 -2.90 -4.14
CA THR A 41 7.21 -2.56 -3.39
C THR A 41 8.28 -2.02 -4.33
N ASN A 42 9.48 -1.82 -3.85
CA ASN A 42 10.61 -1.37 -4.68
C ASN A 42 11.81 -2.29 -4.56
N THR A 43 12.84 -2.04 -5.37
CA THR A 43 14.04 -2.88 -5.46
C THR A 43 14.87 -2.90 -4.16
N VAL A 44 14.75 -1.89 -3.30
CA VAL A 44 15.46 -1.83 -2.02
C VAL A 44 14.73 -2.63 -0.94
N VAL A 45 13.40 -2.51 -0.88
CA VAL A 45 12.58 -3.11 0.16
C VAL A 45 12.27 -4.58 -0.11
N ALA A 46 12.09 -4.96 -1.38
CA ALA A 46 11.70 -6.31 -1.76
C ALA A 46 12.62 -7.40 -1.18
N PRO A 47 13.97 -7.30 -1.27
CA PRO A 47 14.84 -8.32 -0.71
C PRO A 47 14.72 -8.47 0.81
N LEU A 48 14.26 -7.43 1.49
CA LEU A 48 14.18 -7.40 2.94
C LEU A 48 12.86 -7.98 3.46
N TYR A 49 11.73 -7.71 2.79
CA TYR A 49 10.42 -7.96 3.38
C TYR A 49 9.40 -8.65 2.47
N LEU A 50 9.59 -8.67 1.15
CA LEU A 50 8.55 -9.15 0.24
C LEU A 50 8.16 -10.61 0.54
N GLU A 51 9.14 -11.49 0.66
CA GLU A 51 8.87 -12.91 0.92
C GLU A 51 8.16 -13.10 2.27
N GLN A 52 8.53 -12.33 3.26
CA GLN A 52 7.90 -12.37 4.57
C GLN A 52 6.41 -12.01 4.49
N ILE A 53 6.07 -10.98 3.72
CA ILE A 53 4.66 -10.59 3.51
C ILE A 53 3.90 -11.67 2.75
N ILE A 54 4.50 -12.25 1.71
CA ILE A 54 3.86 -13.33 0.94
C ILE A 54 3.52 -14.52 1.86
N GLN A 55 4.43 -14.88 2.76
CA GLN A 55 4.23 -15.99 3.70
C GLN A 55 3.10 -15.73 4.70
N LEU A 56 2.73 -14.47 4.93
CA LEU A 56 1.60 -14.13 5.81
C LEU A 56 0.24 -14.31 5.12
N LEU A 57 0.21 -14.70 3.85
CA LEU A 57 -1.00 -14.74 3.05
C LEU A 57 -1.28 -16.15 2.47
N PRO A 58 -1.28 -17.21 3.33
CA PRO A 58 -1.64 -18.53 2.85
C PRO A 58 -3.10 -18.56 2.40
N GLY A 59 -3.38 -19.23 1.28
CA GLY A 59 -4.74 -19.31 0.75
C GLY A 59 -5.18 -18.11 -0.08
N PHE A 60 -4.36 -17.06 -0.18
CA PHE A 60 -4.63 -15.92 -1.04
C PHE A 60 -3.94 -16.10 -2.40
N GLN A 61 -4.53 -15.53 -3.43
CA GLN A 61 -3.87 -15.40 -4.73
C GLN A 61 -3.06 -14.10 -4.70
N VAL A 62 -1.74 -14.23 -4.62
CA VAL A 62 -0.82 -13.11 -4.43
C VAL A 62 0.03 -12.90 -5.66
N GLU A 63 -0.02 -11.70 -6.23
CA GLU A 63 0.94 -11.21 -7.20
C GLU A 63 1.72 -10.06 -6.59
N HIS A 64 2.87 -9.72 -7.17
CA HIS A 64 3.66 -8.58 -6.71
C HIS A 64 4.22 -7.80 -7.88
N LEU A 65 4.51 -6.52 -7.63
CA LEU A 65 5.17 -5.63 -8.56
C LEU A 65 6.31 -4.93 -7.83
N ILE A 66 7.51 -5.03 -8.38
CA ILE A 66 8.71 -4.39 -7.83
C ILE A 66 9.06 -3.20 -8.70
N LEU A 67 8.97 -2.00 -8.13
CA LEU A 67 9.26 -0.74 -8.81
C LEU A 67 10.70 -0.29 -8.52
N PRO A 68 11.29 0.54 -9.38
CA PRO A 68 12.54 1.20 -9.02
C PRO A 68 12.37 2.07 -7.77
N ASP A 69 13.43 2.19 -6.98
CA ASP A 69 13.43 3.03 -5.78
C ASP A 69 13.70 4.49 -6.13
N GLY A 70 13.04 5.40 -5.42
CA GLY A 70 13.35 6.82 -5.45
C GLY A 70 12.19 7.73 -5.84
N GLU A 71 12.32 8.98 -5.42
CA GLU A 71 11.34 10.06 -5.66
C GLU A 71 11.12 10.31 -7.17
N ALA A 72 12.14 10.06 -8.00
CA ALA A 72 12.05 10.22 -9.45
C ALA A 72 10.97 9.33 -10.09
N TYR A 73 10.60 8.25 -9.41
CA TYR A 73 9.58 7.30 -9.89
C TYR A 73 8.18 7.57 -9.34
N LYS A 74 8.01 8.62 -8.57
CA LYS A 74 6.69 9.06 -8.08
C LYS A 74 5.97 9.82 -9.19
N THR A 75 5.53 9.12 -10.22
CA THR A 75 5.05 9.70 -11.47
C THR A 75 3.78 9.03 -11.98
N LEU A 76 3.10 9.68 -12.94
CA LEU A 76 1.97 9.08 -13.65
C LEU A 76 2.38 7.83 -14.43
N ALA A 77 3.61 7.77 -14.94
CA ALA A 77 4.10 6.57 -15.63
C ALA A 77 4.18 5.37 -14.67
N THR A 78 4.64 5.58 -13.45
CA THR A 78 4.65 4.53 -12.42
C THR A 78 3.24 4.14 -12.00
N PHE A 79 2.34 5.10 -11.84
CA PHE A 79 0.93 4.85 -11.60
C PHE A 79 0.34 3.98 -12.70
N GLU A 80 0.58 4.31 -13.97
CA GLU A 80 0.10 3.51 -15.09
C GLU A 80 0.67 2.08 -15.06
N ARG A 81 1.93 1.93 -14.68
CA ARG A 81 2.54 0.60 -14.55
C ARG A 81 1.84 -0.27 -13.53
N ILE A 82 1.38 0.32 -12.42
CA ILE A 82 0.58 -0.40 -11.42
C ILE A 82 -0.78 -0.81 -12.02
N MET A 83 -1.42 0.09 -12.76
CA MET A 83 -2.68 -0.22 -13.45
C MET A 83 -2.50 -1.38 -14.42
N SER A 84 -1.45 -1.35 -15.23
CA SER A 84 -1.14 -2.41 -16.19
C SER A 84 -0.90 -3.75 -15.50
N ALA A 85 -0.14 -3.76 -14.40
CA ALA A 85 0.12 -4.99 -13.65
C ALA A 85 -1.18 -5.60 -13.10
N LEU A 86 -2.09 -4.76 -12.59
CA LEU A 86 -3.38 -5.22 -12.08
C LEU A 86 -4.26 -5.79 -13.20
N LEU A 87 -4.29 -5.14 -14.35
CA LEU A 87 -5.09 -5.57 -15.49
C LEU A 87 -4.52 -6.84 -16.15
N GLU A 88 -3.21 -6.93 -16.30
CA GLU A 88 -2.53 -8.09 -16.89
C GLU A 88 -2.75 -9.36 -16.06
N THR A 89 -2.88 -9.23 -14.76
CA THR A 89 -3.14 -10.36 -13.85
C THR A 89 -4.62 -10.47 -13.47
N SER A 90 -5.49 -9.77 -14.19
CA SER A 90 -6.96 -9.88 -14.10
C SER A 90 -7.52 -9.58 -12.72
N HIS A 91 -6.94 -8.61 -12.00
CA HIS A 91 -7.46 -8.20 -10.70
C HIS A 91 -8.81 -7.48 -10.84
N GLY A 92 -9.73 -7.80 -9.93
CA GLY A 92 -11.04 -7.19 -9.84
C GLY A 92 -11.17 -6.27 -8.63
N ARG A 93 -12.40 -5.86 -8.33
CA ARG A 93 -12.68 -4.98 -7.17
C ARG A 93 -12.52 -5.69 -5.82
N ASP A 94 -12.41 -7.01 -5.81
CA ASP A 94 -12.14 -7.82 -4.62
C ASP A 94 -10.65 -7.86 -4.25
N THR A 95 -9.80 -7.22 -5.04
CA THR A 95 -8.37 -7.14 -4.79
C THR A 95 -8.06 -6.12 -3.70
N THR A 96 -7.10 -6.48 -2.83
CA THR A 96 -6.47 -5.53 -1.90
C THR A 96 -5.05 -5.25 -2.36
N LEU A 97 -4.69 -3.98 -2.47
CA LEU A 97 -3.31 -3.56 -2.69
C LEU A 97 -2.58 -3.48 -1.35
N ILE A 98 -1.35 -3.93 -1.31
CA ILE A 98 -0.45 -3.72 -0.18
C ILE A 98 0.69 -2.83 -0.63
N ALA A 99 0.81 -1.66 0.00
CA ALA A 99 1.91 -0.73 -0.23
C ALA A 99 3.03 -1.05 0.77
N LEU A 100 4.05 -1.74 0.29
CA LEU A 100 5.19 -2.15 1.13
C LEU A 100 6.40 -1.28 0.78
N GLY A 101 6.66 -0.24 1.58
CA GLY A 101 7.77 0.66 1.31
C GLY A 101 7.68 1.99 2.03
N GLY A 102 8.45 2.95 1.57
CA GLY A 102 8.45 4.31 2.10
C GLY A 102 7.32 5.18 1.55
N GLY A 103 7.47 6.50 1.70
CA GLY A 103 6.44 7.46 1.32
C GLY A 103 6.09 7.47 -0.16
N VAL A 104 7.09 7.25 -1.03
CA VAL A 104 6.86 7.17 -2.49
C VAL A 104 5.90 6.01 -2.81
N ILE A 105 6.18 4.84 -2.28
CA ILE A 105 5.33 3.66 -2.49
C ILE A 105 3.93 3.89 -1.91
N GLY A 106 3.84 4.39 -0.69
CA GLY A 106 2.53 4.65 -0.06
C GLY A 106 1.66 5.61 -0.87
N ASP A 107 2.26 6.70 -1.36
CA ASP A 107 1.53 7.72 -2.13
C ASP A 107 1.07 7.21 -3.50
N VAL A 108 1.96 6.56 -4.24
CA VAL A 108 1.64 6.05 -5.58
C VAL A 108 0.63 4.91 -5.51
N VAL A 109 0.81 3.98 -4.58
CA VAL A 109 -0.11 2.84 -4.41
C VAL A 109 -1.46 3.31 -3.91
N GLY A 110 -1.49 4.26 -2.98
CA GLY A 110 -2.75 4.83 -2.51
C GLY A 110 -3.54 5.50 -3.64
N PHE A 111 -2.86 6.24 -4.51
CA PHE A 111 -3.49 6.84 -5.68
C PHE A 111 -3.96 5.78 -6.67
N ALA A 112 -3.16 4.73 -6.88
CA ALA A 112 -3.56 3.59 -7.71
C ALA A 112 -4.81 2.89 -7.15
N ALA A 113 -4.86 2.67 -5.83
CA ALA A 113 -6.01 2.07 -5.17
C ALA A 113 -7.27 2.92 -5.32
N ALA A 114 -7.14 4.24 -5.18
CA ALA A 114 -8.26 5.16 -5.35
C ALA A 114 -8.83 5.14 -6.77
N SER A 115 -7.99 4.85 -7.76
CA SER A 115 -8.33 4.97 -9.17
C SER A 115 -8.71 3.65 -9.84
N TYR A 116 -8.12 2.52 -9.42
CA TYR A 116 -8.37 1.23 -10.05
C TYR A 116 -9.82 0.83 -9.85
N GLN A 117 -10.53 0.63 -10.97
CA GLN A 117 -11.96 0.31 -10.95
C GLN A 117 -12.78 1.24 -10.02
N ARG A 118 -12.39 2.50 -9.94
CA ARG A 118 -13.01 3.55 -9.12
C ARG A 118 -12.87 3.35 -7.61
N GLY A 119 -11.91 2.56 -7.21
CA GLY A 119 -11.54 2.38 -5.81
C GLY A 119 -11.50 0.93 -5.37
N ILE A 120 -10.34 0.50 -4.90
CA ILE A 120 -10.15 -0.79 -4.23
C ILE A 120 -9.44 -0.55 -2.89
N PRO A 121 -9.59 -1.47 -1.92
CA PRO A 121 -8.93 -1.30 -0.62
C PRO A 121 -7.42 -1.41 -0.73
N PHE A 122 -6.70 -0.70 0.15
CA PHE A 122 -5.27 -0.87 0.29
C PHE A 122 -4.83 -0.85 1.75
N ILE A 123 -3.71 -1.50 2.01
CA ILE A 123 -3.06 -1.57 3.31
C ILE A 123 -1.67 -0.96 3.16
N GLN A 124 -1.25 -0.15 4.13
CA GLN A 124 0.10 0.39 4.16
C GLN A 124 0.97 -0.38 5.14
N VAL A 125 2.15 -0.76 4.68
CA VAL A 125 3.22 -1.32 5.50
C VAL A 125 4.43 -0.40 5.31
N PRO A 126 4.48 0.73 6.05
CA PRO A 126 5.56 1.70 5.88
C PRO A 126 6.87 1.17 6.45
N THR A 127 7.95 1.28 5.68
CA THR A 127 9.24 0.68 6.01
C THR A 127 10.34 1.70 6.35
N THR A 128 10.04 3.00 6.29
CA THR A 128 10.95 4.06 6.72
C THR A 128 10.36 4.80 7.91
N LEU A 129 11.22 5.36 8.77
CA LEU A 129 10.76 6.11 9.92
C LEU A 129 9.87 7.28 9.50
N LEU A 130 10.24 8.02 8.45
CA LEU A 130 9.45 9.15 7.97
C LEU A 130 8.05 8.70 7.51
N SER A 131 7.95 7.60 6.76
CA SER A 131 6.67 7.09 6.33
C SER A 131 5.82 6.55 7.48
N GLN A 132 6.46 6.02 8.52
CA GLN A 132 5.77 5.52 9.70
C GLN A 132 5.12 6.64 10.51
N VAL A 133 5.77 7.80 10.61
CA VAL A 133 5.28 8.90 11.47
C VAL A 133 4.48 9.96 10.72
N ASP A 134 4.61 10.06 9.40
CA ASP A 134 4.03 11.16 8.63
C ASP A 134 3.18 10.68 7.45
N SER A 135 3.80 10.11 6.42
CA SER A 135 3.13 9.88 5.13
C SER A 135 2.08 8.76 5.15
N SER A 136 2.05 7.90 6.16
CA SER A 136 1.05 6.83 6.27
C SER A 136 -0.28 7.31 6.88
N VAL A 137 -0.37 8.54 7.33
CA VAL A 137 -1.55 9.10 7.99
C VAL A 137 -2.08 10.29 7.18
N GLY A 138 -3.41 10.45 7.13
CA GLY A 138 -4.06 11.59 6.52
C GLY A 138 -4.69 11.32 5.15
N GLY A 139 -4.43 10.18 4.54
CA GLY A 139 -5.08 9.80 3.29
C GLY A 139 -4.69 10.62 2.06
N LYS A 140 -3.62 11.39 2.13
CA LYS A 140 -3.10 12.12 0.96
C LYS A 140 -2.32 11.15 0.09
N THR A 141 -2.78 10.94 -1.13
CA THR A 141 -2.11 10.09 -2.12
C THR A 141 -1.83 10.93 -3.35
N ALA A 142 -0.64 10.81 -3.92
CA ALA A 142 -0.27 11.68 -5.02
C ALA A 142 0.89 11.15 -5.84
N VAL A 143 1.01 11.73 -7.03
CA VAL A 143 2.21 11.62 -7.86
C VAL A 143 2.71 13.01 -8.22
N ASN A 144 3.97 13.09 -8.67
CA ASN A 144 4.58 14.31 -9.12
C ASN A 144 4.33 14.50 -10.61
N HIS A 145 4.16 15.76 -11.00
CA HIS A 145 4.10 16.19 -12.38
C HIS A 145 5.32 17.08 -12.68
N PRO A 146 5.81 17.15 -13.92
CA PRO A 146 6.93 18.06 -14.23
C PRO A 146 6.71 19.51 -13.82
N LEU A 147 5.46 19.95 -13.73
CA LEU A 147 5.11 21.32 -13.35
C LEU A 147 4.72 21.50 -11.89
N GLY A 148 4.74 20.44 -11.08
CA GLY A 148 4.42 20.57 -9.66
C GLY A 148 4.45 19.25 -8.91
N LYS A 149 5.02 19.26 -7.70
CA LYS A 149 5.05 18.08 -6.83
C LYS A 149 3.70 17.87 -6.16
N ASN A 150 3.27 16.60 -6.06
CA ASN A 150 2.07 16.19 -5.34
C ASN A 150 0.78 16.89 -5.79
N MET A 151 0.74 17.33 -7.06
CA MET A 151 -0.41 18.08 -7.58
C MET A 151 -1.48 17.20 -8.20
N VAL A 152 -1.18 15.93 -8.44
CA VAL A 152 -2.10 14.96 -9.03
C VAL A 152 -2.28 13.81 -8.06
N GLY A 153 -3.50 13.59 -7.60
CA GLY A 153 -3.75 12.55 -6.63
C GLY A 153 -5.19 12.56 -6.14
N ALA A 154 -5.42 11.93 -5.00
CA ALA A 154 -6.73 11.82 -4.38
C ALA A 154 -6.59 11.77 -2.86
N PHE A 155 -7.64 12.13 -2.16
CA PHE A 155 -7.79 11.78 -0.75
C PHE A 155 -8.39 10.37 -0.68
N TYR A 156 -7.62 9.43 -0.18
CA TYR A 156 -8.05 8.05 -0.09
C TYR A 156 -7.44 7.36 1.12
N GLN A 157 -8.26 6.81 1.99
CA GLN A 157 -7.82 6.26 3.25
C GLN A 157 -7.47 4.79 3.13
N PRO A 158 -6.36 4.33 3.74
CA PRO A 158 -6.06 2.91 3.82
C PRO A 158 -7.06 2.21 4.74
N LYS A 159 -7.15 0.89 4.61
CA LYS A 159 -7.96 0.07 5.52
C LYS A 159 -7.19 -0.34 6.77
N HIS A 160 -5.87 -0.25 6.74
CA HIS A 160 -4.99 -0.66 7.83
C HIS A 160 -3.60 -0.08 7.61
N VAL A 161 -2.93 0.31 8.67
CA VAL A 161 -1.52 0.68 8.64
C VAL A 161 -0.80 -0.21 9.65
N ILE A 162 0.23 -0.92 9.19
CA ILE A 162 0.99 -1.88 9.99
C ILE A 162 2.42 -1.39 10.09
N ILE A 163 2.85 -1.04 11.30
CA ILE A 163 4.18 -0.51 11.59
C ILE A 163 4.92 -1.53 12.47
N ASP A 164 5.91 -2.20 11.86
CA ASP A 164 6.75 -3.17 12.55
C ASP A 164 8.13 -2.58 12.87
#